data_4c87e0de8527cd025a32c57323b3c26a
#
_entry.id   4c87e0de8527cd025a32c57323b3c26a
#
_cell.length_a   1.000
_cell.length_b   1.000
_cell.length_c   1.000
_cell.angle_alpha   90.00
_cell.angle_beta   90.00
_cell.angle_gamma   90.00
#
_symmetry.space_group_name_H-M   'P 1'
#
loop_
_entity.id
_entity.type
_entity.pdbx_description
1 polymer ?
#
loop_
_entity_poly.entity_id
_entity_poly.type
_entity_poly.pdbx_seq_one_letter_code
_entity_poly.pdbx_strand_id
1 'polypeptide(L)'
;MNDSIARAKLIDKLMTAVFYCVAGFFILLLVAFALYVIINGFKDFSWSLISFEGSGIGNLFFNTIYLVFLSLLVSVPLGVAAGIYMAEYAKQGKFTKFLRMCIETMSSLPSIVVGLFGYLVFIVMTGSQWNLFSGALAVSILSIPLIMTVTEDAFKSLPQGYKRGSLAMGATLWQTIYKVLLPACLPRIMTGVVLAAGRGFGEAAALLYTAGMSTDINWNSWNLLSPTCPLNPFRPGETLALHIWASRTEALAANAAQMANLSSAILMLLVLSFSLGARYLSTYLDTKTGGSRK
;
A
#
# COMPACT_ATOMS: atom_id res chain seq x y z
N MET A 1 52.74 -9.82 -8.23
CA MET A 1 51.47 -10.43 -7.77
C MET A 1 50.93 -9.76 -6.48
N ASN A 2 51.78 -9.40 -5.50
CA ASN A 2 51.34 -8.71 -4.28
C ASN A 2 50.77 -7.29 -4.51
N ASP A 3 51.35 -6.49 -5.42
CA ASP A 3 50.91 -5.12 -5.69
C ASP A 3 49.52 -5.04 -6.36
N SER A 4 49.19 -5.99 -7.23
CA SER A 4 47.86 -6.05 -7.86
C SER A 4 46.75 -6.37 -6.84
N ILE A 5 47.05 -7.25 -5.88
CA ILE A 5 46.13 -7.61 -4.80
C ILE A 5 45.97 -6.44 -3.81
N ALA A 6 47.07 -5.72 -3.51
CA ALA A 6 47.03 -4.55 -2.64
C ALA A 6 46.18 -3.42 -3.25
N ARG A 7 46.38 -3.15 -4.56
CA ARG A 7 45.53 -2.18 -5.32
C ARG A 7 44.07 -2.60 -5.37
N ALA A 8 43.77 -3.86 -5.63
CA ALA A 8 42.37 -4.37 -5.63
C ALA A 8 41.72 -4.16 -4.26
N LYS A 9 42.39 -4.48 -3.15
CA LYS A 9 41.86 -4.24 -1.79
C LYS A 9 41.71 -2.76 -1.47
N LEU A 10 42.58 -1.89 -1.98
CA LEU A 10 42.44 -0.44 -1.79
C LEU A 10 41.19 0.09 -2.54
N ILE A 11 41.03 -0.32 -3.79
CA ILE A 11 39.86 0.04 -4.61
C ILE A 11 38.57 -0.45 -3.94
N ASP A 12 38.55 -1.69 -3.45
CA ASP A 12 37.38 -2.27 -2.75
C ASP A 12 37.00 -1.45 -1.52
N LYS A 13 37.98 -1.10 -0.66
CA LYS A 13 37.76 -0.23 0.50
C LYS A 13 37.24 1.15 0.11
N LEU A 14 37.81 1.74 -0.95
CA LEU A 14 37.39 3.06 -1.42
C LEU A 14 35.96 3.04 -1.98
N MET A 15 35.65 2.04 -2.79
CA MET A 15 34.29 1.85 -3.31
C MET A 15 33.27 1.57 -2.20
N THR A 16 33.66 0.75 -1.22
CA THR A 16 32.82 0.50 -0.04
C THR A 16 32.54 1.80 0.72
N ALA A 17 33.56 2.63 0.95
CA ALA A 17 33.40 3.93 1.59
C ALA A 17 32.46 4.86 0.78
N VAL A 18 32.60 4.90 -0.55
CA VAL A 18 31.72 5.68 -1.44
C VAL A 18 30.28 5.20 -1.29
N PHE A 19 30.04 3.87 -1.31
CA PHE A 19 28.68 3.35 -1.14
C PHE A 19 28.08 3.68 0.23
N TYR A 20 28.86 3.64 1.31
CA TYR A 20 28.39 4.07 2.64
C TYR A 20 28.08 5.57 2.68
N CYS A 21 28.91 6.42 2.04
CA CYS A 21 28.64 7.85 1.95
C CYS A 21 27.36 8.14 1.17
N VAL A 22 27.15 7.47 0.02
CA VAL A 22 25.93 7.62 -0.78
C VAL A 22 24.70 7.15 0.01
N ALA A 23 24.77 5.98 0.64
CA ALA A 23 23.69 5.46 1.47
C ALA A 23 23.38 6.40 2.64
N GLY A 24 24.40 6.89 3.34
CA GLY A 24 24.28 7.85 4.43
C GLY A 24 23.63 9.17 3.99
N PHE A 25 24.03 9.68 2.83
CA PHE A 25 23.43 10.88 2.25
C PHE A 25 21.93 10.72 1.97
N PHE A 26 21.52 9.60 1.34
CA PHE A 26 20.10 9.36 1.09
C PHE A 26 19.28 9.16 2.37
N ILE A 27 19.83 8.45 3.35
CA ILE A 27 19.16 8.28 4.66
C ILE A 27 18.97 9.65 5.33
N LEU A 28 20.03 10.47 5.36
CA LEU A 28 19.97 11.81 5.95
C LEU A 28 18.95 12.69 5.24
N LEU A 29 18.92 12.66 3.91
CA LEU A 29 17.96 13.41 3.11
C LEU A 29 16.51 12.98 3.42
N LEU A 30 16.22 11.66 3.50
CA LEU A 30 14.91 11.15 3.85
C LEU A 30 14.47 11.56 5.27
N VAL A 31 15.40 11.46 6.23
CA VAL A 31 15.13 11.87 7.62
C VAL A 31 14.88 13.37 7.70
N ALA A 32 15.71 14.18 7.03
CA ALA A 32 15.55 15.62 7.00
C ALA A 32 14.21 16.03 6.37
N PHE A 33 13.83 15.38 5.26
CA PHE A 33 12.52 15.60 4.63
C PHE A 33 11.36 15.23 5.56
N ALA A 34 11.42 14.06 6.20
CA ALA A 34 10.37 13.65 7.14
C ALA A 34 10.24 14.62 8.32
N LEU A 35 11.37 15.01 8.91
CA LEU A 35 11.39 16.00 10.00
C LEU A 35 10.85 17.35 9.54
N TYR A 36 11.23 17.83 8.36
CA TYR A 36 10.72 19.06 7.79
C TYR A 36 9.18 19.05 7.65
N VAL A 37 8.63 17.98 7.10
CA VAL A 37 7.16 17.84 6.93
C VAL A 37 6.46 17.82 8.29
N ILE A 38 6.98 17.06 9.25
CA ILE A 38 6.40 16.94 10.59
C ILE A 38 6.46 18.29 11.32
N ILE A 39 7.63 18.95 11.36
CA ILE A 39 7.82 20.24 12.07
C ILE A 39 6.91 21.31 11.47
N ASN A 40 6.87 21.45 10.13
CA ASN A 40 6.00 22.44 9.49
C ASN A 40 4.51 22.11 9.64
N GLY A 41 4.15 20.82 9.71
CA GLY A 41 2.77 20.40 9.92
C GLY A 41 2.23 20.77 11.29
N PHE A 42 3.08 20.70 12.31
CA PHE A 42 2.68 21.00 13.69
C PHE A 42 3.02 22.45 14.15
N LYS A 43 3.62 23.28 13.28
CA LYS A 43 4.02 24.66 13.64
C LYS A 43 2.84 25.52 14.10
N ASP A 44 1.71 25.42 13.39
CA ASP A 44 0.50 26.22 13.68
C ASP A 44 -0.65 25.29 14.14
N PHE A 45 -0.31 24.30 14.95
CA PHE A 45 -1.26 23.30 15.42
C PHE A 45 -2.31 23.88 16.35
N SER A 46 -3.58 23.56 16.09
CA SER A 46 -4.71 23.82 16.99
C SER A 46 -5.57 22.56 17.12
N TRP A 47 -6.03 22.26 18.31
CA TRP A 47 -6.93 21.12 18.57
C TRP A 47 -8.23 21.18 17.77
N SER A 48 -8.70 22.38 17.43
CA SER A 48 -9.89 22.56 16.58
C SER A 48 -9.74 21.99 15.18
N LEU A 49 -8.51 21.82 14.68
CA LEU A 49 -8.23 21.27 13.37
C LEU A 49 -8.41 19.74 13.31
N ILE A 50 -8.32 19.04 14.46
CA ILE A 50 -8.53 17.57 14.55
C ILE A 50 -10.02 17.21 14.75
N SER A 51 -10.91 18.18 14.65
CA SER A 51 -12.35 17.92 14.79
C SER A 51 -12.84 16.85 13.81
N PHE A 52 -13.82 16.05 14.27
CA PHE A 52 -14.63 15.15 13.44
C PHE A 52 -15.92 15.83 12.95
N GLU A 53 -16.02 17.14 13.12
CA GLU A 53 -17.15 17.96 12.67
C GLU A 53 -16.69 18.95 11.60
N GLY A 54 -17.53 19.18 10.60
CA GLY A 54 -17.26 20.12 9.52
C GLY A 54 -16.03 19.75 8.67
N SER A 55 -15.15 20.71 8.46
CA SER A 55 -13.92 20.58 7.66
C SER A 55 -12.70 20.04 8.44
N GLY A 56 -12.91 19.43 9.60
CA GLY A 56 -11.82 18.92 10.45
C GLY A 56 -11.09 17.73 9.83
N ILE A 57 -9.80 17.58 10.17
CA ILE A 57 -8.91 16.51 9.65
C ILE A 57 -9.34 15.11 10.13
N GLY A 58 -10.12 15.02 11.22
CA GLY A 58 -10.59 13.74 11.76
C GLY A 58 -11.37 12.91 10.75
N ASN A 59 -12.27 13.53 9.98
CA ASN A 59 -13.01 12.86 8.92
C ASN A 59 -12.11 12.40 7.77
N LEU A 60 -11.12 13.20 7.39
CA LEU A 60 -10.13 12.86 6.36
C LEU A 60 -9.27 11.66 6.79
N PHE A 61 -8.83 11.65 8.04
CA PHE A 61 -8.07 10.55 8.64
C PHE A 61 -8.87 9.25 8.63
N PHE A 62 -10.11 9.30 9.09
CA PHE A 62 -11.01 8.14 9.04
C PHE A 62 -11.23 7.63 7.62
N ASN A 63 -11.54 8.51 6.66
CA ASN A 63 -11.73 8.16 5.26
C ASN A 63 -10.49 7.50 4.66
N THR A 64 -9.30 7.98 5.02
CA THR A 64 -8.03 7.42 4.53
C THR A 64 -7.85 5.98 4.98
N ILE A 65 -8.07 5.70 6.27
CA ILE A 65 -7.96 4.33 6.81
C ILE A 65 -9.05 3.45 6.22
N TYR A 66 -10.28 3.94 6.16
CA TYR A 66 -11.43 3.19 5.69
C TYR A 66 -11.30 2.82 4.21
N LEU A 67 -10.88 3.75 3.36
CA LEU A 67 -10.64 3.50 1.94
C LEU A 67 -9.55 2.46 1.71
N VAL A 68 -8.42 2.58 2.42
CA VAL A 68 -7.33 1.60 2.32
C VAL A 68 -7.78 0.22 2.80
N PHE A 69 -8.55 0.15 3.88
CA PHE A 69 -9.15 -1.10 4.35
C PHE A 69 -10.04 -1.74 3.28
N LEU A 70 -10.95 -0.97 2.67
CA LEU A 70 -11.81 -1.45 1.58
C LEU A 70 -10.99 -1.92 0.36
N SER A 71 -9.95 -1.18 0.00
CA SER A 71 -9.05 -1.56 -1.09
C SER A 71 -8.31 -2.87 -0.81
N LEU A 72 -7.81 -3.06 0.40
CA LEU A 72 -7.13 -4.30 0.80
C LEU A 72 -8.10 -5.48 0.87
N LEU A 73 -9.34 -5.25 1.27
CA LEU A 73 -10.38 -6.30 1.31
C LEU A 73 -10.61 -6.93 -0.09
N VAL A 74 -10.43 -6.14 -1.14
CA VAL A 74 -10.54 -6.60 -2.55
C VAL A 74 -9.19 -7.09 -3.07
N SER A 75 -8.14 -6.30 -2.92
CA SER A 75 -6.85 -6.57 -3.57
C SER A 75 -6.08 -7.73 -2.94
N VAL A 76 -6.19 -7.96 -1.63
CA VAL A 76 -5.45 -9.05 -0.96
C VAL A 76 -5.95 -10.42 -1.39
N PRO A 77 -7.24 -10.75 -1.33
CA PRO A 77 -7.71 -12.06 -1.78
C PRO A 77 -7.40 -12.32 -3.26
N LEU A 78 -7.63 -11.33 -4.12
CA LEU A 78 -7.39 -11.46 -5.56
C LEU A 78 -5.89 -11.58 -5.88
N GLY A 79 -5.07 -10.72 -5.30
CA GLY A 79 -3.62 -10.70 -5.52
C GLY A 79 -2.95 -11.98 -4.99
N VAL A 80 -3.33 -12.46 -3.80
CA VAL A 80 -2.81 -13.70 -3.23
C VAL A 80 -3.25 -14.91 -4.07
N ALA A 81 -4.52 -14.99 -4.45
CA ALA A 81 -5.01 -16.08 -5.29
C ALA A 81 -4.28 -16.11 -6.66
N ALA A 82 -4.11 -14.96 -7.29
CA ALA A 82 -3.38 -14.85 -8.55
C ALA A 82 -1.89 -15.22 -8.40
N GLY A 83 -1.23 -14.79 -7.30
CA GLY A 83 0.15 -15.14 -7.01
C GLY A 83 0.35 -16.64 -6.79
N ILE A 84 -0.54 -17.28 -6.03
CA ILE A 84 -0.55 -18.75 -5.85
C ILE A 84 -0.75 -19.46 -7.18
N TYR A 85 -1.70 -19.00 -8.01
CA TYR A 85 -1.91 -19.58 -9.34
C TYR A 85 -0.65 -19.50 -10.19
N MET A 86 0.02 -18.37 -10.24
CA MET A 86 1.24 -18.17 -11.02
C MET A 86 2.43 -18.97 -10.50
N ALA A 87 2.50 -19.22 -9.18
CA ALA A 87 3.59 -19.97 -8.57
C ALA A 87 3.42 -21.48 -8.72
N GLU A 88 2.20 -22.01 -8.53
CA GLU A 88 1.97 -23.44 -8.33
C GLU A 88 1.20 -24.13 -9.47
N TYR A 89 0.34 -23.41 -10.19
CA TYR A 89 -0.52 -23.97 -11.24
C TYR A 89 -0.12 -23.56 -12.66
N ALA A 90 0.44 -22.37 -12.84
CA ALA A 90 0.76 -21.85 -14.17
C ALA A 90 1.90 -22.65 -14.83
N LYS A 91 1.58 -23.37 -15.90
CA LYS A 91 2.59 -24.06 -16.72
C LYS A 91 3.33 -23.03 -17.59
N GLN A 92 4.63 -23.28 -17.83
CA GLN A 92 5.40 -22.46 -18.76
C GLN A 92 4.79 -22.57 -20.17
N GLY A 93 4.32 -21.42 -20.72
CA GLY A 93 3.66 -21.38 -22.00
C GLY A 93 3.31 -19.96 -22.46
N LYS A 94 2.73 -19.84 -23.66
CA LYS A 94 2.33 -18.55 -24.25
C LYS A 94 1.30 -17.80 -23.36
N PHE A 95 0.36 -18.52 -22.77
CA PHE A 95 -0.67 -17.96 -21.91
C PHE A 95 -0.08 -17.35 -20.62
N THR A 96 0.83 -18.06 -19.95
CA THR A 96 1.50 -17.55 -18.75
C THR A 96 2.36 -16.33 -19.07
N LYS A 97 3.04 -16.31 -20.24
CA LYS A 97 3.78 -15.14 -20.70
C LYS A 97 2.85 -13.95 -20.94
N PHE A 98 1.70 -14.18 -21.54
CA PHE A 98 0.68 -13.13 -21.75
C PHE A 98 0.17 -12.57 -20.43
N LEU A 99 -0.20 -13.44 -19.46
CA LEU A 99 -0.62 -12.98 -18.12
C LEU A 99 0.46 -12.12 -17.44
N ARG A 100 1.72 -12.55 -17.51
CA ARG A 100 2.84 -11.79 -16.94
C ARG A 100 2.96 -10.41 -17.59
N MET A 101 2.88 -10.33 -18.90
CA MET A 101 2.88 -9.05 -19.62
C MET A 101 1.71 -8.15 -19.19
N CYS A 102 0.50 -8.71 -19.00
CA CYS A 102 -0.64 -7.95 -18.49
C CYS A 102 -0.36 -7.38 -17.09
N ILE A 103 0.22 -8.17 -16.19
CA ILE A 103 0.55 -7.76 -14.82
C ILE A 103 1.61 -6.66 -14.81
N GLU A 104 2.67 -6.82 -15.60
CA GLU A 104 3.73 -5.82 -15.75
C GLU A 104 3.16 -4.51 -16.32
N THR A 105 2.27 -4.60 -17.32
CA THR A 105 1.58 -3.44 -17.88
C THR A 105 0.72 -2.74 -16.83
N MET A 106 -0.11 -3.48 -16.08
CA MET A 106 -0.93 -2.92 -15.00
C MET A 106 -0.08 -2.25 -13.93
N SER A 107 1.07 -2.83 -13.58
CA SER A 107 1.98 -2.27 -12.58
C SER A 107 2.62 -0.95 -13.02
N SER A 108 2.75 -0.72 -14.34
CA SER A 108 3.37 0.47 -14.93
C SER A 108 2.37 1.60 -15.27
N LEU A 109 1.06 1.35 -15.13
CA LEU A 109 0.05 2.37 -15.42
C LEU A 109 0.16 3.57 -14.47
N PRO A 110 0.12 4.82 -15.01
CA PRO A 110 -0.04 6.00 -14.17
C PRO A 110 -1.37 5.96 -13.40
N SER A 111 -1.35 6.31 -12.11
CA SER A 111 -2.55 6.21 -11.26
C SER A 111 -3.70 7.11 -11.73
N ILE A 112 -3.40 8.24 -12.38
CA ILE A 112 -4.40 9.11 -12.97
C ILE A 112 -5.18 8.40 -14.11
N VAL A 113 -4.52 7.56 -14.90
CA VAL A 113 -5.16 6.77 -15.97
C VAL A 113 -6.10 5.73 -15.37
N VAL A 114 -5.65 5.07 -14.28
CA VAL A 114 -6.50 4.12 -13.54
C VAL A 114 -7.68 4.83 -12.89
N GLY A 115 -7.51 6.06 -12.41
CA GLY A 115 -8.59 6.90 -11.88
C GLY A 115 -9.64 7.24 -12.94
N LEU A 116 -9.20 7.67 -14.13
CA LEU A 116 -10.11 7.95 -15.26
C LEU A 116 -10.85 6.69 -15.74
N PHE A 117 -10.15 5.56 -15.82
CA PHE A 117 -10.78 4.27 -16.10
C PHE A 117 -11.82 3.91 -15.03
N GLY A 118 -11.46 4.07 -13.75
CA GLY A 118 -12.37 3.84 -12.62
C GLY A 118 -13.58 4.75 -12.67
N TYR A 119 -13.42 6.02 -13.05
CA TYR A 119 -14.53 6.95 -13.27
C TYR A 119 -15.50 6.44 -14.34
N LEU A 120 -14.97 6.05 -15.50
CA LEU A 120 -15.81 5.56 -16.60
C LEU A 120 -16.54 4.29 -16.23
N VAL A 121 -15.85 3.31 -15.63
CA VAL A 121 -16.41 1.98 -15.36
C VAL A 121 -17.27 1.95 -14.10
N PHE A 122 -16.78 2.54 -12.99
CA PHE A 122 -17.44 2.39 -11.68
C PHE A 122 -18.43 3.51 -11.38
N ILE A 123 -18.41 4.62 -12.12
CA ILE A 123 -19.30 5.75 -11.90
C ILE A 123 -20.23 5.93 -13.11
N VAL A 124 -19.68 6.23 -14.29
CA VAL A 124 -20.51 6.54 -15.46
C VAL A 124 -21.32 5.33 -15.92
N MET A 125 -20.68 4.16 -16.12
CA MET A 125 -21.37 2.97 -16.62
C MET A 125 -22.36 2.39 -15.61
N THR A 126 -22.13 2.56 -14.30
CA THR A 126 -23.05 2.09 -13.25
C THR A 126 -24.16 3.10 -12.91
N GLY A 127 -24.01 4.35 -13.35
CA GLY A 127 -24.89 5.46 -12.97
C GLY A 127 -24.75 5.88 -11.51
N SER A 128 -23.67 5.47 -10.83
CA SER A 128 -23.39 5.85 -9.44
C SER A 128 -22.80 7.27 -9.37
N GLN A 129 -22.79 7.83 -8.15
CA GLN A 129 -22.04 9.05 -7.85
C GLN A 129 -20.63 8.69 -7.36
N TRP A 130 -19.76 9.70 -7.20
CA TRP A 130 -18.46 9.52 -6.54
C TRP A 130 -18.64 8.87 -5.16
N ASN A 131 -17.86 7.85 -4.88
CA ASN A 131 -17.98 7.13 -3.62
C ASN A 131 -16.67 6.42 -3.25
N LEU A 132 -16.50 6.14 -1.95
CA LEU A 132 -15.30 5.49 -1.40
C LEU A 132 -15.10 4.08 -1.94
N PHE A 133 -16.16 3.34 -2.29
CA PHE A 133 -16.05 1.99 -2.84
C PHE A 133 -15.44 2.01 -4.24
N SER A 134 -15.87 2.92 -5.11
CA SER A 134 -15.28 3.13 -6.44
C SER A 134 -13.81 3.55 -6.32
N GLY A 135 -13.48 4.42 -5.36
CA GLY A 135 -12.10 4.76 -5.01
C GLY A 135 -11.27 3.55 -4.56
N ALA A 136 -11.84 2.73 -3.68
CA ALA A 136 -11.19 1.52 -3.20
C ALA A 136 -10.95 0.50 -4.32
N LEU A 137 -11.88 0.35 -5.28
CA LEU A 137 -11.69 -0.49 -6.46
C LEU A 137 -10.56 0.03 -7.35
N ALA A 138 -10.49 1.34 -7.60
CA ALA A 138 -9.41 1.96 -8.37
C ALA A 138 -8.03 1.72 -7.71
N VAL A 139 -7.91 1.93 -6.40
CA VAL A 139 -6.68 1.64 -5.64
C VAL A 139 -6.38 0.14 -5.62
N SER A 140 -7.40 -0.72 -5.61
CA SER A 140 -7.22 -2.19 -5.69
C SER A 140 -6.57 -2.61 -6.99
N ILE A 141 -6.97 -2.03 -8.14
CA ILE A 141 -6.36 -2.29 -9.45
C ILE A 141 -4.85 -2.02 -9.40
N LEU A 142 -4.42 -0.96 -8.74
CA LEU A 142 -3.00 -0.60 -8.57
C LEU A 142 -2.26 -1.55 -7.60
N SER A 143 -2.97 -2.12 -6.63
CA SER A 143 -2.39 -2.94 -5.56
C SER A 143 -2.31 -4.43 -5.91
N ILE A 144 -3.22 -4.95 -6.73
CA ILE A 144 -3.28 -6.37 -7.12
C ILE A 144 -1.95 -6.87 -7.74
N PRO A 145 -1.33 -6.19 -8.74
CA PRO A 145 -0.07 -6.64 -9.31
C PRO A 145 1.06 -6.76 -8.29
N LEU A 146 1.15 -5.81 -7.36
CA LEU A 146 2.15 -5.80 -6.31
C LEU A 146 1.99 -7.01 -5.36
N ILE A 147 0.78 -7.22 -4.84
CA ILE A 147 0.49 -8.33 -3.92
C ILE A 147 0.70 -9.68 -4.62
N MET A 148 0.27 -9.78 -5.88
CA MET A 148 0.46 -10.97 -6.70
C MET A 148 1.94 -11.30 -6.88
N THR A 149 2.77 -10.34 -7.29
CA THR A 149 4.21 -10.55 -7.52
C THR A 149 4.91 -10.97 -6.23
N VAL A 150 4.63 -10.27 -5.11
CA VAL A 150 5.22 -10.62 -3.81
C VAL A 150 4.78 -12.01 -3.36
N THR A 151 3.52 -12.40 -3.61
CA THR A 151 3.02 -13.75 -3.29
C THR A 151 3.71 -14.81 -4.15
N GLU A 152 3.79 -14.60 -5.45
CA GLU A 152 4.49 -15.51 -6.38
C GLU A 152 5.95 -15.71 -5.95
N ASP A 153 6.67 -14.63 -5.65
CA ASP A 153 8.07 -14.67 -5.22
C ASP A 153 8.22 -15.35 -3.85
N ALA A 154 7.27 -15.14 -2.94
CA ALA A 154 7.27 -15.82 -1.64
C ALA A 154 7.19 -17.34 -1.81
N PHE A 155 6.26 -17.82 -2.62
CA PHE A 155 6.11 -19.26 -2.90
C PHE A 155 7.32 -19.84 -3.60
N LYS A 156 7.86 -19.17 -4.62
CA LYS A 156 9.06 -19.63 -5.37
C LYS A 156 10.32 -19.66 -4.52
N SER A 157 10.42 -18.84 -3.50
CA SER A 157 11.59 -18.78 -2.60
C SER A 157 11.62 -19.90 -1.57
N LEU A 158 10.51 -20.64 -1.37
CA LEU A 158 10.49 -21.75 -0.44
C LEU A 158 11.35 -22.92 -0.95
N PRO A 159 12.10 -23.60 -0.06
CA PRO A 159 12.80 -24.82 -0.41
C PRO A 159 11.84 -25.89 -0.94
N GLN A 160 12.22 -26.53 -2.05
CA GLN A 160 11.42 -27.58 -2.70
C GLN A 160 11.06 -28.75 -1.76
N GLY A 161 11.83 -28.95 -0.68
CA GLY A 161 11.59 -29.96 0.34
C GLY A 161 10.21 -29.86 0.99
N TYR A 162 9.71 -28.62 1.22
CA TYR A 162 8.36 -28.42 1.79
C TYR A 162 7.27 -29.04 0.91
N LYS A 163 7.32 -28.75 -0.38
CA LYS A 163 6.34 -29.27 -1.35
C LYS A 163 6.47 -30.78 -1.55
N ARG A 164 7.71 -31.25 -1.80
CA ARG A 164 7.96 -32.68 -2.07
C ARG A 164 7.66 -33.54 -0.84
N GLY A 165 8.04 -33.10 0.37
CA GLY A 165 7.75 -33.82 1.60
C GLY A 165 6.25 -33.95 1.87
N SER A 166 5.47 -32.88 1.69
CA SER A 166 4.02 -32.93 1.86
C SER A 166 3.34 -33.87 0.85
N LEU A 167 3.72 -33.80 -0.41
CA LEU A 167 3.19 -34.67 -1.46
C LEU A 167 3.58 -36.16 -1.24
N ALA A 168 4.80 -36.44 -0.75
CA ALA A 168 5.24 -37.77 -0.41
C ALA A 168 4.45 -38.42 0.74
N MET A 169 3.91 -37.59 1.64
CA MET A 169 2.99 -38.03 2.71
C MET A 169 1.55 -38.25 2.23
N GLY A 170 1.29 -38.16 0.91
CA GLY A 170 -0.02 -38.41 0.30
C GLY A 170 -0.96 -37.15 0.30
N ALA A 171 -0.47 -35.96 0.66
CA ALA A 171 -1.28 -34.76 0.58
C ALA A 171 -1.54 -34.35 -0.88
N THR A 172 -2.72 -33.80 -1.16
CA THR A 172 -3.02 -33.17 -2.46
C THR A 172 -2.26 -31.84 -2.61
N LEU A 173 -2.14 -31.36 -3.85
CA LEU A 173 -1.50 -30.05 -4.11
C LEU A 173 -2.19 -28.93 -3.34
N TRP A 174 -3.53 -28.90 -3.31
CA TRP A 174 -4.28 -27.90 -2.56
C TRP A 174 -4.04 -27.98 -1.06
N GLN A 175 -4.02 -29.18 -0.48
CA GLN A 175 -3.68 -29.38 0.93
C GLN A 175 -2.25 -28.91 1.23
N THR A 176 -1.30 -29.20 0.35
CA THR A 176 0.08 -28.72 0.47
C THR A 176 0.15 -27.20 0.45
N ILE A 177 -0.56 -26.54 -0.47
CA ILE A 177 -0.62 -25.07 -0.56
C ILE A 177 -1.18 -24.48 0.74
N TYR A 178 -2.38 -24.91 1.14
CA TYR A 178 -3.09 -24.28 2.25
C TYR A 178 -2.47 -24.59 3.63
N LYS A 179 -2.00 -25.83 3.85
CA LYS A 179 -1.50 -26.27 5.16
C LYS A 179 0.00 -26.08 5.35
N VAL A 180 0.78 -26.02 4.29
CA VAL A 180 2.26 -26.00 4.37
C VAL A 180 2.85 -24.76 3.75
N LEU A 181 2.58 -24.48 2.47
CA LEU A 181 3.26 -23.42 1.73
C LEU A 181 2.73 -22.04 2.13
N LEU A 182 1.41 -21.84 2.18
CA LEU A 182 0.80 -20.54 2.50
C LEU A 182 1.18 -20.05 3.92
N PRO A 183 1.09 -20.88 4.98
CA PRO A 183 1.57 -20.48 6.30
C PRO A 183 3.06 -20.13 6.33
N ALA A 184 3.89 -20.89 5.60
CA ALA A 184 5.33 -20.62 5.51
C ALA A 184 5.66 -19.33 4.74
N CYS A 185 4.80 -18.91 3.78
CA CYS A 185 4.95 -17.67 3.01
C CYS A 185 4.30 -16.45 3.67
N LEU A 186 3.44 -16.66 4.68
CA LEU A 186 2.59 -15.61 5.24
C LEU A 186 3.36 -14.34 5.66
N PRO A 187 4.51 -14.40 6.36
CA PRO A 187 5.26 -13.21 6.75
C PRO A 187 5.69 -12.37 5.54
N ARG A 188 6.10 -13.03 4.45
CA ARG A 188 6.52 -12.36 3.22
C ARG A 188 5.34 -11.76 2.45
N ILE A 189 4.21 -12.46 2.40
CA ILE A 189 2.95 -11.96 1.83
C ILE A 189 2.49 -10.73 2.61
N MET A 190 2.54 -10.76 3.95
CA MET A 190 2.19 -9.62 4.80
C MET A 190 3.05 -8.39 4.48
N THR A 191 4.34 -8.56 4.17
CA THR A 191 5.18 -7.46 3.71
C THR A 191 4.63 -6.83 2.42
N GLY A 192 4.17 -7.63 1.46
CA GLY A 192 3.52 -7.14 0.24
C GLY A 192 2.22 -6.38 0.52
N VAL A 193 1.40 -6.88 1.44
CA VAL A 193 0.16 -6.20 1.88
C VAL A 193 0.47 -4.85 2.52
N VAL A 194 1.51 -4.77 3.34
CA VAL A 194 1.97 -3.51 3.96
C VAL A 194 2.43 -2.49 2.93
N LEU A 195 3.18 -2.93 1.92
CA LEU A 195 3.62 -2.05 0.83
C LEU A 195 2.42 -1.55 0.01
N ALA A 196 1.43 -2.42 -0.27
CA ALA A 196 0.20 -2.05 -0.94
C ALA A 196 -0.63 -1.03 -0.14
N ALA A 197 -0.76 -1.24 1.17
CA ALA A 197 -1.42 -0.28 2.07
C ALA A 197 -0.69 1.07 2.10
N GLY A 198 0.64 1.06 2.23
CA GLY A 198 1.46 2.27 2.23
C GLY A 198 1.28 3.10 0.95
N ARG A 199 1.21 2.43 -0.21
CA ARG A 199 0.86 3.08 -1.49
C ARG A 199 -0.56 3.64 -1.47
N GLY A 200 -1.53 2.87 -0.97
CA GLY A 200 -2.94 3.28 -0.87
C GLY A 200 -3.15 4.52 0.01
N PHE A 201 -2.43 4.66 1.12
CA PHE A 201 -2.49 5.85 1.97
C PHE A 201 -2.07 7.13 1.26
N GLY A 202 -1.09 7.05 0.36
CA GLY A 202 -0.59 8.19 -0.41
C GLY A 202 -1.30 8.44 -1.73
N GLU A 203 -2.28 7.63 -2.11
CA GLU A 203 -2.95 7.76 -3.40
C GLU A 203 -3.90 8.96 -3.41
N ALA A 204 -3.71 9.87 -4.37
CA ALA A 204 -4.56 11.03 -4.59
C ALA A 204 -5.13 11.06 -6.01
N ALA A 205 -4.29 10.79 -7.03
CA ALA A 205 -4.65 11.00 -8.43
C ALA A 205 -5.78 10.08 -8.91
N ALA A 206 -5.78 8.81 -8.49
CA ALA A 206 -6.88 7.89 -8.81
C ALA A 206 -8.17 8.27 -8.06
N LEU A 207 -8.05 8.77 -6.82
CA LEU A 207 -9.16 9.11 -5.96
C LEU A 207 -9.87 10.40 -6.37
N LEU A 208 -9.16 11.32 -7.00
CA LEU A 208 -9.73 12.56 -7.53
C LEU A 208 -10.92 12.30 -8.44
N TYR A 209 -10.88 11.24 -9.23
CA TYR A 209 -11.93 10.89 -10.18
C TYR A 209 -12.96 9.89 -9.63
N THR A 210 -12.68 9.22 -8.50
CA THR A 210 -13.49 8.09 -8.06
C THR A 210 -14.11 8.24 -6.69
N ALA A 211 -13.38 8.77 -5.69
CA ALA A 211 -13.85 8.82 -4.30
C ALA A 211 -14.67 10.08 -3.97
N GLY A 212 -14.42 11.17 -4.68
CA GLY A 212 -15.02 12.49 -4.41
C GLY A 212 -14.35 13.24 -3.26
N MET A 213 -14.79 14.49 -3.07
CA MET A 213 -14.17 15.45 -2.15
C MET A 213 -15.18 15.92 -1.08
N SER A 214 -15.79 14.99 -0.35
CA SER A 214 -16.73 15.30 0.73
C SER A 214 -16.16 14.90 2.09
N THR A 215 -16.32 15.78 3.06
CA THR A 215 -15.96 15.56 4.47
C THR A 215 -17.18 15.32 5.35
N ASP A 216 -18.40 15.33 4.79
CA ASP A 216 -19.63 15.21 5.56
C ASP A 216 -19.82 13.79 6.10
N ILE A 217 -19.60 13.64 7.39
CA ILE A 217 -19.87 12.40 8.13
C ILE A 217 -20.75 12.72 9.33
N ASN A 218 -21.89 12.04 9.43
CA ASN A 218 -22.75 12.11 10.62
C ASN A 218 -22.43 10.94 11.55
N TRP A 219 -21.62 11.19 12.56
CA TRP A 219 -21.20 10.21 13.56
C TRP A 219 -22.32 9.70 14.47
N ASN A 220 -23.46 10.41 14.49
CA ASN A 220 -24.62 10.00 15.28
C ASN A 220 -25.56 9.05 14.53
N SER A 221 -25.38 8.89 13.21
CA SER A 221 -26.23 8.03 12.38
C SER A 221 -25.47 6.79 11.94
N TRP A 222 -25.87 5.62 12.44
CA TRP A 222 -25.31 4.31 12.10
C TRP A 222 -26.15 3.53 11.07
N ASN A 223 -27.06 4.21 10.38
CA ASN A 223 -27.81 3.62 9.29
C ASN A 223 -26.93 3.51 8.04
N LEU A 224 -26.53 2.31 7.66
CA LEU A 224 -25.66 2.03 6.52
C LEU A 224 -26.21 2.54 5.16
N LEU A 225 -27.52 2.76 5.06
CA LEU A 225 -28.14 3.32 3.85
C LEU A 225 -28.11 4.85 3.82
N SER A 226 -27.77 5.50 4.92
CA SER A 226 -27.64 6.97 4.96
C SER A 226 -26.39 7.41 4.17
N PRO A 227 -26.52 8.44 3.31
CA PRO A 227 -25.39 8.97 2.54
C PRO A 227 -24.29 9.62 3.42
N THR A 228 -24.57 9.89 4.69
CA THR A 228 -23.62 10.49 5.64
C THR A 228 -23.13 9.50 6.70
N CYS A 229 -23.54 8.23 6.67
CA CYS A 229 -23.08 7.22 7.62
C CYS A 229 -21.59 6.95 7.49
N PRO A 230 -20.80 6.93 8.59
CA PRO A 230 -19.36 6.68 8.55
C PRO A 230 -18.97 5.41 7.78
N LEU A 231 -19.71 4.32 7.98
CA LEU A 231 -19.43 3.00 7.40
C LEU A 231 -20.10 2.74 6.05
N ASN A 232 -20.84 3.70 5.49
CA ASN A 232 -21.40 3.54 4.13
C ASN A 232 -20.28 3.66 3.08
N PRO A 233 -19.92 2.59 2.34
CA PRO A 233 -18.86 2.65 1.34
C PRO A 233 -19.29 3.42 0.07
N PHE A 234 -20.57 3.62 -0.13
CA PHE A 234 -21.13 4.31 -1.30
C PHE A 234 -21.32 5.82 -1.08
N ARG A 235 -20.85 6.37 0.03
CA ARG A 235 -20.76 7.81 0.22
C ARG A 235 -19.51 8.38 -0.42
N PRO A 236 -19.52 9.65 -0.86
CA PRO A 236 -18.29 10.33 -1.24
C PRO A 236 -17.41 10.53 0.00
N GLY A 237 -16.09 10.55 -0.21
CA GLY A 237 -15.17 10.74 0.91
C GLY A 237 -13.80 11.19 0.47
N GLU A 238 -13.39 12.35 0.99
CA GLU A 238 -12.06 12.90 0.79
C GLU A 238 -11.05 12.22 1.72
N THR A 239 -9.85 11.90 1.19
CA THR A 239 -8.73 11.36 1.96
C THR A 239 -7.70 12.44 2.28
N LEU A 240 -6.79 12.16 3.25
CA LEU A 240 -5.69 13.08 3.56
C LEU A 240 -4.85 13.43 2.33
N ALA A 241 -4.49 12.43 1.52
CA ALA A 241 -3.68 12.65 0.31
C ALA A 241 -4.40 13.51 -0.73
N LEU A 242 -5.69 13.27 -0.95
CA LEU A 242 -6.53 14.06 -1.84
C LEU A 242 -6.70 15.48 -1.33
N HIS A 243 -6.92 15.65 -0.02
CA HIS A 243 -7.04 16.97 0.62
C HIS A 243 -5.76 17.81 0.51
N ILE A 244 -4.59 17.19 0.69
CA ILE A 244 -3.30 17.87 0.49
C ILE A 244 -3.20 18.40 -0.93
N TRP A 245 -3.57 17.58 -1.93
CA TRP A 245 -3.56 17.97 -3.34
C TRP A 245 -4.52 19.14 -3.59
N ALA A 246 -5.79 19.00 -3.19
CA ALA A 246 -6.82 20.01 -3.39
C ALA A 246 -6.48 21.36 -2.72
N SER A 247 -6.05 21.32 -1.46
CA SER A 247 -5.65 22.53 -0.71
C SER A 247 -4.44 23.24 -1.30
N ARG A 248 -3.57 22.55 -2.04
CA ARG A 248 -2.41 23.14 -2.71
C ARG A 248 -2.71 23.68 -4.10
N THR A 249 -3.68 23.08 -4.80
CA THR A 249 -4.02 23.47 -6.18
C THR A 249 -5.15 24.47 -6.23
N GLU A 250 -6.15 24.36 -5.37
CA GLU A 250 -7.35 25.19 -5.41
C GLU A 250 -7.33 26.36 -4.42
N ALA A 251 -6.59 26.25 -3.30
CA ALA A 251 -6.32 27.29 -2.30
C ALA A 251 -7.52 28.21 -1.94
N LEU A 252 -8.74 27.66 -1.91
CA LEU A 252 -9.98 28.42 -1.78
C LEU A 252 -10.21 28.98 -0.35
N ALA A 253 -9.56 28.41 0.68
CA ALA A 253 -9.71 28.79 2.06
C ALA A 253 -8.47 29.53 2.60
N ALA A 254 -8.67 30.52 3.46
CA ALA A 254 -7.58 31.30 4.08
C ALA A 254 -6.59 30.42 4.88
N ASN A 255 -7.04 29.27 5.41
CA ASN A 255 -6.24 28.32 6.19
C ASN A 255 -5.83 27.07 5.39
N ALA A 256 -6.04 27.05 4.06
CA ALA A 256 -5.75 25.89 3.21
C ALA A 256 -4.30 25.39 3.35
N ALA A 257 -3.33 26.29 3.39
CA ALA A 257 -1.92 25.92 3.54
C ALA A 257 -1.62 25.28 4.91
N GLN A 258 -2.23 25.77 5.99
CA GLN A 258 -2.11 25.22 7.33
C GLN A 258 -2.71 23.81 7.40
N MET A 259 -3.92 23.63 6.85
CA MET A 259 -4.60 22.35 6.77
C MET A 259 -3.80 21.33 5.94
N ALA A 260 -3.27 21.73 4.78
CA ALA A 260 -2.43 20.88 3.95
C ALA A 260 -1.14 20.46 4.67
N ASN A 261 -0.48 21.37 5.40
CA ASN A 261 0.73 21.04 6.16
C ASN A 261 0.43 20.03 7.28
N LEU A 262 -0.63 20.26 8.04
CA LEU A 262 -1.02 19.36 9.13
C LEU A 262 -1.48 17.98 8.58
N SER A 263 -2.27 17.97 7.51
CA SER A 263 -2.66 16.72 6.82
C SER A 263 -1.45 15.95 6.32
N SER A 264 -0.41 16.64 5.80
CA SER A 264 0.83 16.02 5.35
C SER A 264 1.60 15.37 6.51
N ALA A 265 1.69 16.07 7.67
CA ALA A 265 2.36 15.52 8.85
C ALA A 265 1.60 14.30 9.42
N ILE A 266 0.27 14.39 9.51
CA ILE A 266 -0.57 13.27 9.98
C ILE A 266 -0.46 12.08 9.03
N LEU A 267 -0.51 12.29 7.71
CA LEU A 267 -0.34 11.23 6.73
C LEU A 267 1.04 10.58 6.84
N MET A 268 2.11 11.37 7.00
CA MET A 268 3.47 10.85 7.21
C MET A 268 3.56 9.99 8.47
N LEU A 269 3.01 10.45 9.58
CA LEU A 269 2.99 9.70 10.84
C LEU A 269 2.14 8.41 10.73
N LEU A 270 1.00 8.47 10.03
CA LEU A 270 0.16 7.31 9.78
C LEU A 270 0.91 6.23 8.97
N VAL A 271 1.56 6.62 7.87
CA VAL A 271 2.33 5.69 7.04
C VAL A 271 3.52 5.11 7.80
N LEU A 272 4.25 5.93 8.56
CA LEU A 272 5.39 5.47 9.36
C LEU A 272 4.94 4.50 10.47
N SER A 273 3.91 4.86 11.24
CA SER A 273 3.39 4.02 12.33
C SER A 273 2.83 2.70 11.81
N PHE A 274 2.09 2.74 10.69
CA PHE A 274 1.58 1.54 10.03
C PHE A 274 2.73 0.63 9.55
N SER A 275 3.74 1.20 8.88
CA SER A 275 4.89 0.45 8.36
C SER A 275 5.73 -0.18 9.47
N LEU A 276 5.96 0.55 10.57
CA LEU A 276 6.69 0.04 11.74
C LEU A 276 5.90 -1.06 12.46
N GLY A 277 4.60 -0.82 12.70
CA GLY A 277 3.71 -1.80 13.34
C GLY A 277 3.62 -3.10 12.54
N ALA A 278 3.49 -2.98 11.23
CA ALA A 278 3.41 -4.12 10.34
C ALA A 278 4.74 -4.91 10.26
N ARG A 279 5.89 -4.22 10.25
CA ARG A 279 7.21 -4.88 10.35
C ARG A 279 7.37 -5.63 11.66
N TYR A 280 6.96 -5.01 12.78
CA TYR A 280 6.99 -5.66 14.08
C TYR A 280 6.12 -6.94 14.09
N LEU A 281 4.90 -6.86 13.54
CA LEU A 281 4.00 -8.01 13.43
C LEU A 281 4.58 -9.11 12.53
N SER A 282 5.16 -8.76 11.38
CA SER A 282 5.82 -9.72 10.49
C SER A 282 6.96 -10.45 11.19
N THR A 283 7.85 -9.72 11.88
CA THR A 283 8.97 -10.30 12.64
C THR A 283 8.46 -11.20 13.78
N TYR A 284 7.40 -10.81 14.47
CA TYR A 284 6.79 -11.61 15.53
C TYR A 284 6.20 -12.92 14.99
N LEU A 285 5.56 -12.89 13.82
CA LEU A 285 5.04 -14.07 13.15
C LEU A 285 6.18 -14.99 12.69
N ASP A 286 7.27 -14.45 12.13
CA ASP A 286 8.45 -15.22 11.74
C ASP A 286 9.06 -16.00 12.91
N THR A 287 9.17 -15.38 14.08
CA THR A 287 9.70 -16.04 15.28
C THR A 287 8.80 -17.16 15.78
N LYS A 288 7.47 -17.02 15.68
CA LYS A 288 6.51 -18.05 16.09
C LYS A 288 6.40 -19.22 15.12
N THR A 289 6.57 -18.99 13.82
CA THR A 289 6.50 -20.04 12.78
C THR A 289 7.79 -20.83 12.61
N GLY A 290 8.81 -20.61 13.48
CA GLY A 290 10.06 -21.37 13.48
C GLY A 290 11.06 -20.94 12.41
N GLY A 291 10.89 -19.75 11.83
CA GLY A 291 11.79 -19.14 10.84
C GLY A 291 13.10 -18.61 11.43
N SER A 292 13.52 -19.07 12.62
CA SER A 292 14.85 -18.75 13.15
C SER A 292 15.93 -19.39 12.27
N ARG A 293 16.35 -18.67 11.23
CA ARG A 293 17.67 -18.85 10.63
C ARG A 293 18.55 -17.65 11.00
N LYS A 294 19.49 -17.93 11.91
CA LYS A 294 20.75 -17.18 12.00
C LYS A 294 21.51 -17.28 10.68
#